data_134fc4bd2f2203365925d88a511e6b62
#
_entry.id   134fc4bd2f2203365925d88a511e6b62
#
_cell.length_a   1.000
_cell.length_b   1.000
_cell.length_c   1.000
_cell.angle_alpha   90.00
_cell.angle_beta   90.00
_cell.angle_gamma   90.00
#
_symmetry.space_group_name_H-M   'P 1'
#
loop_
_entity.id
_entity.type
_entity.pdbx_description
1 polymer ?
#
loop_
_entity_poly.entity_id
_entity_poly.type
_entity_poly.pdbx_seq_one_letter_code
_entity_poly.pdbx_strand_id
1 'polypeptide(L)'
;AKGNDADALDYARLAGLMIEAAGGAVSREAETALDEALKRDPQNGQALYLRGLMLAQVDRPDLAFQIWRDLLESGREDGPWMAPIRQLMPDLAWLAGHPDYRMPGDAPAGAPMMPGPDAAAVAAAGDMTPEEQQQMIAGMVQRLETRLSEEGGTPEEWSRLITSLVRLGNTDHAREILAEAKTRFAAQPEA
;
A
#
# COMPACT_ATOMS: atom_id res chain seq x y z
N ALA A 1 29.20 -35.15 -4.83
CA ALA A 1 29.33 -33.80 -4.28
C ALA A 1 28.10 -33.04 -4.78
N LYS A 2 27.09 -32.80 -3.92
CA LYS A 2 26.04 -31.81 -4.21
C LYS A 2 26.75 -30.47 -4.16
N GLY A 3 26.84 -29.78 -5.29
CA GLY A 3 27.31 -28.42 -5.36
C GLY A 3 26.45 -27.56 -4.42
N ASN A 4 27.08 -26.67 -3.71
CA ASN A 4 26.46 -25.70 -2.83
C ASN A 4 25.91 -24.55 -3.72
N ASP A 5 24.93 -24.91 -4.58
CA ASP A 5 24.22 -23.88 -5.35
C ASP A 5 23.27 -23.18 -4.39
N ALA A 6 23.44 -21.86 -4.23
CA ALA A 6 22.58 -21.01 -3.41
C ALA A 6 21.12 -21.20 -3.86
N ASP A 7 20.24 -21.43 -2.91
CA ASP A 7 18.80 -21.60 -3.16
C ASP A 7 18.06 -20.23 -3.19
N ALA A 8 16.75 -20.26 -3.43
CA ALA A 8 15.94 -19.05 -3.50
C ALA A 8 15.97 -18.26 -2.18
N LEU A 9 16.03 -18.96 -1.04
CA LEU A 9 16.06 -18.35 0.28
C LEU A 9 17.41 -17.66 0.54
N ASP A 10 18.52 -18.25 0.07
CA ASP A 10 19.85 -17.66 0.19
C ASP A 10 19.93 -16.33 -0.58
N TYR A 11 19.40 -16.29 -1.80
CA TYR A 11 19.33 -15.06 -2.60
C TYR A 11 18.40 -14.01 -1.97
N ALA A 12 17.25 -14.42 -1.44
CA ALA A 12 16.34 -13.50 -0.76
C ALA A 12 16.97 -12.89 0.51
N ARG A 13 17.71 -13.69 1.29
CA ARG A 13 18.47 -13.23 2.45
C ARG A 13 19.59 -12.28 2.06
N LEU A 14 20.34 -12.61 1.00
CA LEU A 14 21.40 -11.75 0.48
C LEU A 14 20.83 -10.37 0.09
N ALA A 15 19.73 -10.34 -0.65
CA ALA A 15 19.05 -9.10 -1.01
C ALA A 15 18.62 -8.30 0.23
N GLY A 16 18.04 -8.97 1.23
CA GLY A 16 17.65 -8.34 2.50
C GLY A 16 18.82 -7.68 3.22
N LEU A 17 19.94 -8.38 3.35
CA LEU A 17 21.16 -7.85 3.96
C LEU A 17 21.74 -6.65 3.18
N MET A 18 21.70 -6.69 1.84
CA MET A 18 22.12 -5.56 1.01
C MET A 18 21.24 -4.32 1.22
N ILE A 19 19.92 -4.51 1.32
CA ILE A 19 18.96 -3.45 1.58
C ILE A 19 19.17 -2.86 2.98
N GLU A 20 19.37 -3.72 3.99
CA GLU A 20 19.66 -3.28 5.36
C GLU A 20 20.98 -2.49 5.43
N ALA A 21 22.03 -2.98 4.80
CA ALA A 21 23.33 -2.29 4.71
C ALA A 21 23.24 -0.93 4.00
N ALA A 22 22.30 -0.79 3.06
CA ALA A 22 22.02 0.46 2.34
C ALA A 22 21.00 1.37 3.08
N GLY A 23 20.68 1.09 4.35
CA GLY A 23 19.73 1.89 5.13
C GLY A 23 18.28 1.79 4.63
N GLY A 24 17.91 0.66 4.04
CA GLY A 24 16.57 0.39 3.52
C GLY A 24 16.39 0.65 2.01
N ALA A 25 17.38 1.24 1.35
CA ALA A 25 17.34 1.48 -0.09
C ALA A 25 17.62 0.19 -0.89
N VAL A 26 16.85 -0.06 -1.94
CA VAL A 26 17.07 -1.21 -2.82
C VAL A 26 18.06 -0.84 -3.92
N SER A 27 19.29 -1.38 -3.82
CA SER A 27 20.33 -1.21 -4.84
C SER A 27 20.08 -2.14 -6.04
N ARG A 28 20.79 -1.88 -7.15
CA ARG A 28 20.72 -2.73 -8.35
C ARG A 28 21.22 -4.15 -8.08
N GLU A 29 22.20 -4.29 -7.20
CA GLU A 29 22.73 -5.60 -6.79
C GLU A 29 21.70 -6.38 -5.96
N ALA A 30 20.98 -5.70 -5.06
CA ALA A 30 19.87 -6.28 -4.33
C ALA A 30 18.73 -6.69 -5.27
N GLU A 31 18.39 -5.86 -6.27
CA GLU A 31 17.42 -6.22 -7.29
C GLU A 31 17.82 -7.49 -8.06
N THR A 32 19.09 -7.59 -8.48
CA THR A 32 19.59 -8.80 -9.15
C THR A 32 19.45 -10.05 -8.27
N ALA A 33 19.75 -9.93 -6.98
CA ALA A 33 19.58 -11.03 -6.05
C ALA A 33 18.10 -11.40 -5.87
N LEU A 34 17.18 -10.43 -5.84
CA LEU A 34 15.74 -10.68 -5.81
C LEU A 34 15.25 -11.41 -7.07
N ASP A 35 15.74 -11.01 -8.24
CA ASP A 35 15.40 -11.68 -9.51
C ASP A 35 15.85 -13.14 -9.49
N GLU A 36 17.05 -13.43 -8.98
CA GLU A 36 17.56 -14.80 -8.86
C GLU A 36 16.77 -15.63 -7.83
N ALA A 37 16.31 -14.99 -6.73
CA ALA A 37 15.44 -15.66 -5.76
C ALA A 37 14.09 -16.04 -6.39
N LEU A 38 13.42 -15.08 -7.03
CA LEU A 38 12.08 -15.28 -7.62
C LEU A 38 12.11 -16.17 -8.87
N LYS A 39 13.22 -16.23 -9.59
CA LYS A 39 13.41 -17.18 -10.69
C LYS A 39 13.48 -18.62 -10.21
N ARG A 40 14.05 -18.86 -9.02
CA ARG A 40 14.15 -20.20 -8.41
C ARG A 40 12.89 -20.60 -7.67
N ASP A 41 12.28 -19.66 -6.96
CA ASP A 41 11.02 -19.83 -6.26
C ASP A 41 10.15 -18.56 -6.42
N PRO A 42 9.24 -18.54 -7.39
CA PRO A 42 8.32 -17.42 -7.62
C PRO A 42 7.39 -17.13 -6.44
N GLN A 43 7.28 -18.06 -5.50
CA GLN A 43 6.44 -17.96 -4.31
C GLN A 43 7.25 -17.64 -3.03
N ASN A 44 8.53 -17.28 -3.15
CA ASN A 44 9.35 -16.93 -2.01
C ASN A 44 8.84 -15.65 -1.33
N GLY A 45 8.22 -15.79 -0.15
CA GLY A 45 7.55 -14.69 0.54
C GLY A 45 8.48 -13.53 0.92
N GLN A 46 9.73 -13.83 1.32
CA GLN A 46 10.72 -12.79 1.63
C GLN A 46 11.12 -12.01 0.38
N ALA A 47 11.35 -12.70 -0.75
CA ALA A 47 11.70 -12.05 -2.01
C ALA A 47 10.53 -11.21 -2.56
N LEU A 48 9.28 -11.70 -2.44
CA LEU A 48 8.09 -10.96 -2.83
C LEU A 48 7.88 -9.70 -1.97
N TYR A 49 8.11 -9.81 -0.66
CA TYR A 49 8.07 -8.65 0.24
C TYR A 49 9.08 -7.57 -0.19
N LEU A 50 10.34 -7.97 -0.37
CA LEU A 50 11.42 -7.04 -0.75
C LEU A 50 11.21 -6.47 -2.16
N ARG A 51 10.61 -7.25 -3.09
CA ARG A 51 10.22 -6.76 -4.41
C ARG A 51 9.14 -5.68 -4.32
N GLY A 52 8.13 -5.87 -3.48
CA GLY A 52 7.12 -4.85 -3.20
C GLY A 52 7.72 -3.58 -2.61
N LEU A 53 8.66 -3.70 -1.67
CA LEU A 53 9.39 -2.58 -1.10
C LEU A 53 10.16 -1.78 -2.18
N MET A 54 10.86 -2.47 -3.06
CA MET A 54 11.56 -1.87 -4.19
C MET A 54 10.59 -1.07 -5.09
N LEU A 55 9.47 -1.68 -5.46
CA LEU A 55 8.48 -1.04 -6.34
C LEU A 55 7.87 0.21 -5.69
N ALA A 56 7.61 0.17 -4.39
CA ALA A 56 7.15 1.34 -3.66
C ALA A 56 8.19 2.48 -3.64
N GLN A 57 9.49 2.16 -3.61
CA GLN A 57 10.59 3.16 -3.65
C GLN A 57 10.77 3.79 -5.03
N VAL A 58 10.42 3.10 -6.12
CA VAL A 58 10.51 3.62 -7.49
C VAL A 58 9.18 4.19 -8.00
N ASP A 59 8.31 4.60 -7.08
CA ASP A 59 7.02 5.23 -7.37
C ASP A 59 6.07 4.34 -8.20
N ARG A 60 6.08 3.03 -7.91
CA ARG A 60 5.18 2.03 -8.49
C ARG A 60 4.33 1.36 -7.41
N PRO A 61 3.53 2.15 -6.66
CA PRO A 61 2.65 1.61 -5.62
C PRO A 61 1.61 0.63 -6.16
N ASP A 62 1.20 0.79 -7.42
CA ASP A 62 0.28 -0.09 -8.13
C ASP A 62 0.78 -1.55 -8.17
N LEU A 63 2.03 -1.75 -8.55
CA LEU A 63 2.64 -3.08 -8.61
C LEU A 63 3.01 -3.62 -7.21
N ALA A 64 3.49 -2.75 -6.33
CA ALA A 64 3.79 -3.12 -4.95
C ALA A 64 2.54 -3.64 -4.24
N PHE A 65 1.41 -2.95 -4.41
CA PHE A 65 0.11 -3.33 -3.87
C PHE A 65 -0.32 -4.71 -4.35
N GLN A 66 -0.25 -4.98 -5.66
CA GLN A 66 -0.63 -6.28 -6.22
C GLN A 66 0.16 -7.43 -5.58
N ILE A 67 1.49 -7.28 -5.51
CA ILE A 67 2.37 -8.31 -4.93
C ILE A 67 2.04 -8.55 -3.45
N TRP A 68 1.89 -7.49 -2.67
CA TRP A 68 1.63 -7.62 -1.23
C TRP A 68 0.21 -8.09 -0.92
N ARG A 69 -0.77 -7.69 -1.73
CA ARG A 69 -2.13 -8.23 -1.64
C ARG A 69 -2.13 -9.74 -1.87
N ASP A 70 -1.53 -10.20 -2.97
CA ASP A 70 -1.47 -11.63 -3.31
C ASP A 70 -0.71 -12.42 -2.23
N LEU A 71 0.32 -11.82 -1.62
CA LEU A 71 1.05 -12.43 -0.51
C LEU A 71 0.19 -12.54 0.76
N LEU A 72 -0.60 -11.51 1.10
CA LEU A 72 -1.56 -11.55 2.21
C LEU A 72 -2.68 -12.57 1.98
N GLU A 73 -3.20 -12.67 0.76
CA GLU A 73 -4.27 -13.59 0.38
C GLU A 73 -3.81 -15.04 0.27
N SER A 74 -2.50 -15.28 0.14
CA SER A 74 -1.93 -16.64 0.04
C SER A 74 -2.05 -17.47 1.32
N GLY A 75 -2.47 -16.87 2.45
CA GLY A 75 -2.61 -17.55 3.74
C GLY A 75 -1.31 -17.93 4.43
N ARG A 76 -0.16 -17.44 3.95
CA ARG A 76 1.16 -17.67 4.57
C ARG A 76 1.41 -16.66 5.68
N GLU A 77 0.75 -16.83 6.81
CA GLU A 77 0.77 -15.87 7.92
C GLU A 77 2.05 -15.88 8.78
N ASP A 78 2.93 -16.84 8.59
CA ASP A 78 4.06 -17.17 9.47
C ASP A 78 5.40 -16.53 9.08
N GLY A 79 5.43 -15.67 8.07
CA GLY A 79 6.65 -14.97 7.65
C GLY A 79 6.91 -13.66 8.41
N PRO A 80 8.19 -13.33 8.71
CA PRO A 80 8.54 -12.09 9.41
C PRO A 80 8.18 -10.82 8.61
N TRP A 81 7.92 -10.96 7.32
CA TRP A 81 7.49 -9.88 6.41
C TRP A 81 6.01 -9.51 6.55
N MET A 82 5.19 -10.38 7.17
CA MET A 82 3.74 -10.16 7.24
C MET A 82 3.37 -8.95 8.09
N ALA A 83 4.03 -8.75 9.23
CA ALA A 83 3.76 -7.61 10.10
C ALA A 83 4.09 -6.26 9.41
N PRO A 84 5.27 -6.07 8.78
CA PRO A 84 5.56 -4.88 7.99
C PRO A 84 4.56 -4.65 6.83
N ILE A 85 4.16 -5.71 6.10
CA ILE A 85 3.18 -5.58 5.03
C ILE A 85 1.85 -5.08 5.58
N ARG A 86 1.32 -5.69 6.64
CA ARG A 86 0.05 -5.28 7.26
C ARG A 86 0.07 -3.83 7.71
N GLN A 87 1.20 -3.36 8.23
CA GLN A 87 1.37 -1.98 8.68
C GLN A 87 1.38 -0.98 7.50
N LEU A 88 2.03 -1.31 6.39
CA LEU A 88 2.20 -0.42 5.24
C LEU A 88 1.06 -0.53 4.22
N MET A 89 0.32 -1.64 4.23
CA MET A 89 -0.68 -1.96 3.22
C MET A 89 -1.81 -0.94 3.09
N PRO A 90 -2.36 -0.35 4.17
CA PRO A 90 -3.41 0.66 4.05
C PRO A 90 -2.97 1.88 3.24
N ASP A 91 -1.76 2.40 3.53
CA ASP A 91 -1.22 3.55 2.82
C ASP A 91 -0.84 3.21 1.38
N LEU A 92 -0.26 2.01 1.18
CA LEU A 92 0.08 1.52 -0.15
C LEU A 92 -1.16 1.29 -1.02
N ALA A 93 -2.21 0.69 -0.47
CA ALA A 93 -3.48 0.49 -1.17
C ALA A 93 -4.09 1.82 -1.60
N TRP A 94 -4.06 2.80 -0.72
CA TRP A 94 -4.53 4.15 -1.04
C TRP A 94 -3.72 4.78 -2.18
N LEU A 95 -2.38 4.72 -2.12
CA LEU A 95 -1.48 5.22 -3.17
C LEU A 95 -1.65 4.47 -4.50
N ALA A 96 -2.02 3.21 -4.45
CA ALA A 96 -2.30 2.36 -5.61
C ALA A 96 -3.70 2.57 -6.20
N GLY A 97 -4.53 3.48 -5.63
CA GLY A 97 -5.88 3.74 -6.10
C GLY A 97 -6.94 2.78 -5.56
N HIS A 98 -6.64 2.05 -4.48
CA HIS A 98 -7.55 1.11 -3.80
C HIS A 98 -7.89 1.57 -2.37
N PRO A 99 -8.53 2.75 -2.18
CA PRO A 99 -8.77 3.32 -0.85
C PRO A 99 -9.68 2.44 0.02
N ASP A 100 -10.51 1.61 -0.60
CA ASP A 100 -11.47 0.73 0.09
C ASP A 100 -10.90 -0.69 0.31
N TYR A 101 -9.62 -0.92 0.04
CA TYR A 101 -9.01 -2.23 0.27
C TYR A 101 -9.04 -2.60 1.74
N ARG A 102 -9.45 -3.83 2.03
CA ARG A 102 -9.43 -4.42 3.35
C ARG A 102 -8.56 -5.65 3.38
N MET A 103 -7.72 -5.73 4.38
CA MET A 103 -6.84 -6.89 4.55
C MET A 103 -7.64 -8.13 4.95
N PRO A 104 -7.19 -9.33 4.57
CA PRO A 104 -7.73 -10.57 5.09
C PRO A 104 -7.70 -10.55 6.62
N GLY A 105 -8.84 -10.82 7.25
CA GLY A 105 -9.00 -10.81 8.70
C GLY A 105 -9.55 -9.52 9.33
N ASP A 106 -9.56 -8.39 8.61
CA ASP A 106 -10.08 -7.11 9.13
C ASP A 106 -11.56 -6.87 8.85
N ALA A 107 -12.25 -7.81 8.18
CA ALA A 107 -13.65 -7.63 7.85
C ALA A 107 -14.55 -7.93 9.04
N PRO A 108 -15.37 -6.99 9.54
CA PRO A 108 -16.54 -7.36 10.33
C PRO A 108 -17.48 -8.17 9.42
N ALA A 109 -17.86 -9.35 9.84
CA ALA A 109 -18.83 -10.18 9.12
C ALA A 109 -20.12 -9.37 8.93
N GLY A 110 -20.41 -8.93 7.71
CA GLY A 110 -21.69 -8.30 7.38
C GLY A 110 -21.67 -6.88 6.83
N ALA A 111 -20.51 -6.23 6.62
CA ALA A 111 -20.51 -4.94 5.93
C ALA A 111 -20.67 -5.16 4.41
N PRO A 112 -21.61 -4.46 3.71
CA PRO A 112 -21.72 -4.55 2.25
C PRO A 112 -20.46 -4.01 1.61
N MET A 113 -19.73 -4.87 0.90
CA MET A 113 -18.62 -4.46 0.03
C MET A 113 -19.19 -3.60 -1.11
N MET A 114 -18.83 -2.32 -1.15
CA MET A 114 -18.96 -1.56 -2.39
C MET A 114 -17.92 -2.09 -3.39
N PRO A 115 -18.32 -2.41 -4.62
CA PRO A 115 -17.38 -2.88 -5.64
C PRO A 115 -16.36 -1.76 -5.91
N GLY A 116 -15.09 -2.09 -5.71
CA GLY A 116 -13.98 -1.24 -6.17
C GLY A 116 -13.98 -1.14 -7.71
N PRO A 117 -13.17 -0.23 -8.30
CA PRO A 117 -13.08 -0.12 -9.74
C PRO A 117 -12.71 -1.49 -10.34
N ASP A 118 -13.49 -1.94 -11.32
CA ASP A 118 -13.24 -3.19 -12.02
C ASP A 118 -11.95 -3.11 -12.86
N ALA A 119 -11.47 -4.26 -13.35
CA ALA A 119 -10.26 -4.34 -14.17
C ALA A 119 -10.32 -3.44 -15.42
N ALA A 120 -11.53 -3.08 -15.90
CA ALA A 120 -11.74 -2.17 -17.00
C ALA A 120 -11.51 -0.71 -16.59
N ALA A 121 -11.90 -0.34 -15.38
CA ALA A 121 -11.63 0.99 -14.82
C ALA A 121 -10.12 1.19 -14.54
N VAL A 122 -9.42 0.14 -14.10
CA VAL A 122 -7.96 0.16 -13.90
C VAL A 122 -7.22 0.27 -15.24
N ALA A 123 -7.68 -0.44 -16.27
CA ALA A 123 -7.11 -0.35 -17.62
C ALA A 123 -7.34 1.06 -18.23
N ALA A 124 -8.52 1.65 -18.00
CA ALA A 124 -8.85 3.00 -18.45
C ALA A 124 -7.99 4.07 -17.75
N ALA A 125 -7.56 3.84 -16.51
CA ALA A 125 -6.66 4.75 -15.79
C ALA A 125 -5.23 4.76 -16.39
N GLY A 126 -4.81 3.70 -17.07
CA GLY A 126 -3.51 3.63 -17.74
C GLY A 126 -3.40 4.51 -18.99
N ASP A 127 -4.53 4.88 -19.61
CA ASP A 127 -4.60 5.71 -20.80
C ASP A 127 -4.99 7.18 -20.49
N MET A 128 -5.16 7.52 -19.21
CA MET A 128 -5.55 8.87 -18.78
C MET A 128 -4.39 9.87 -18.87
N THR A 129 -4.71 11.08 -19.28
CA THR A 129 -3.78 12.21 -19.17
C THR A 129 -3.55 12.60 -17.72
N PRO A 130 -2.45 13.29 -17.38
CA PRO A 130 -2.20 13.78 -16.02
C PRO A 130 -3.36 14.63 -15.45
N GLU A 131 -4.04 15.41 -16.29
CA GLU A 131 -5.19 16.23 -15.91
C GLU A 131 -6.41 15.37 -15.56
N GLU A 132 -6.68 14.31 -16.32
CA GLU A 132 -7.77 13.37 -16.06
C GLU A 132 -7.51 12.57 -14.79
N GLN A 133 -6.26 12.17 -14.54
CA GLN A 133 -5.86 11.53 -13.27
C GLN A 133 -6.08 12.44 -12.08
N GLN A 134 -5.70 13.73 -12.18
CA GLN A 134 -5.95 14.70 -11.11
C GLN A 134 -7.44 14.92 -10.85
N GLN A 135 -8.26 14.98 -11.88
CA GLN A 135 -9.72 15.11 -11.74
C GLN A 135 -10.32 13.87 -11.06
N MET A 136 -9.86 12.67 -11.43
CA MET A 136 -10.29 11.42 -10.79
C MET A 136 -9.91 11.38 -9.30
N ILE A 137 -8.68 11.76 -8.97
CA ILE A 137 -8.21 11.83 -7.58
C ILE A 137 -9.02 12.85 -6.79
N ALA A 138 -9.26 14.04 -7.35
CA ALA A 138 -10.07 15.07 -6.70
C ALA A 138 -11.50 14.58 -6.43
N GLY A 139 -12.11 13.85 -7.37
CA GLY A 139 -13.43 13.24 -7.18
C GLY A 139 -13.46 12.15 -6.11
N MET A 140 -12.37 11.37 -5.95
CA MET A 140 -12.26 10.39 -4.87
C MET A 140 -12.11 11.06 -3.50
N VAL A 141 -11.29 12.09 -3.41
CA VAL A 141 -11.10 12.88 -2.19
C VAL A 141 -12.41 13.52 -1.75
N GLN A 142 -13.17 14.11 -2.68
CA GLN A 142 -14.48 14.70 -2.40
C GLN A 142 -15.50 13.67 -1.87
N ARG A 143 -15.53 12.47 -2.44
CA ARG A 143 -16.40 11.39 -1.94
C ARG A 143 -16.02 10.92 -0.54
N LEU A 144 -14.72 10.82 -0.26
CA LEU A 144 -14.22 10.49 1.08
C LEU A 144 -14.63 11.57 2.08
N GLU A 145 -14.46 12.83 1.74
CA GLU A 145 -14.86 13.97 2.55
C GLU A 145 -16.36 13.94 2.88
N THR A 146 -17.20 13.78 1.87
CA THR A 146 -18.66 13.69 2.06
C THR A 146 -19.02 12.55 3.02
N ARG A 147 -18.45 11.38 2.81
CA ARG A 147 -18.70 10.22 3.70
C ARG A 147 -18.25 10.52 5.13
N LEU A 148 -17.06 11.06 5.34
CA LEU A 148 -16.53 11.35 6.68
C LEU A 148 -17.32 12.44 7.39
N SER A 149 -17.85 13.43 6.66
CA SER A 149 -18.70 14.48 7.22
C SER A 149 -20.08 13.95 7.64
N GLU A 150 -20.68 13.06 6.85
CA GLU A 150 -22.03 12.52 7.08
C GLU A 150 -22.05 11.34 8.07
N GLU A 151 -21.15 10.37 7.88
CA GLU A 151 -21.15 9.11 8.59
C GLU A 151 -20.12 9.06 9.74
N GLY A 152 -19.19 10.03 9.77
CA GLY A 152 -18.02 9.98 10.64
C GLY A 152 -16.97 9.01 10.08
N GLY A 153 -15.94 8.72 10.88
CA GLY A 153 -14.86 7.81 10.50
C GLY A 153 -13.79 7.74 11.57
N THR A 154 -12.77 6.91 11.33
CA THR A 154 -11.64 6.76 12.25
C THR A 154 -10.65 7.94 12.14
N PRO A 155 -9.83 8.23 13.18
CA PRO A 155 -8.79 9.24 13.12
C PRO A 155 -7.84 9.06 11.92
N GLU A 156 -7.57 7.80 11.53
CA GLU A 156 -6.73 7.45 10.39
C GLU A 156 -7.36 7.87 9.05
N GLU A 157 -8.67 7.69 8.89
CA GLU A 157 -9.39 8.12 7.69
C GLU A 157 -9.38 9.65 7.53
N TRP A 158 -9.58 10.38 8.62
CA TRP A 158 -9.46 11.84 8.64
C TRP A 158 -8.03 12.31 8.32
N SER A 159 -7.03 11.63 8.87
CA SER A 159 -5.62 11.90 8.56
C SER A 159 -5.29 11.71 7.08
N ARG A 160 -5.84 10.65 6.46
CA ARG A 160 -5.70 10.38 5.02
C ARG A 160 -6.34 11.45 4.17
N LEU A 161 -7.56 11.89 4.52
CA LEU A 161 -8.23 12.99 3.81
C LEU A 161 -7.39 14.26 3.85
N ILE A 162 -6.88 14.65 5.01
CA ILE A 162 -6.03 15.84 5.21
C ILE A 162 -4.76 15.73 4.34
N THR A 163 -4.09 14.58 4.39
CA THR A 163 -2.86 14.35 3.60
C THR A 163 -3.13 14.44 2.10
N SER A 164 -4.27 13.93 1.65
CA SER A 164 -4.67 13.98 0.24
C SER A 164 -4.94 15.40 -0.24
N LEU A 165 -5.65 16.19 0.57
CA LEU A 165 -5.91 17.60 0.28
C LEU A 165 -4.61 18.42 0.19
N VAL A 166 -3.65 18.14 1.08
CA VAL A 166 -2.32 18.79 1.02
C VAL A 166 -1.58 18.43 -0.27
N ARG A 167 -1.60 17.15 -0.67
CA ARG A 167 -0.95 16.70 -1.92
C ARG A 167 -1.59 17.30 -3.17
N LEU A 168 -2.90 17.53 -3.16
CA LEU A 168 -3.62 18.22 -4.24
C LEU A 168 -3.41 19.76 -4.22
N GLY A 169 -2.64 20.28 -3.27
CA GLY A 169 -2.40 21.72 -3.13
C GLY A 169 -3.52 22.48 -2.39
N ASN A 170 -4.57 21.79 -1.93
CA ASN A 170 -5.71 22.37 -1.23
C ASN A 170 -5.42 22.55 0.28
N THR A 171 -4.31 23.25 0.60
CA THR A 171 -3.81 23.37 1.98
C THR A 171 -4.74 24.12 2.91
N ASP A 172 -5.51 25.08 2.42
CA ASP A 172 -6.46 25.84 3.26
C ASP A 172 -7.64 24.95 3.66
N HIS A 173 -8.18 24.20 2.72
CA HIS A 173 -9.22 23.22 2.98
C HIS A 173 -8.74 22.09 3.90
N ALA A 174 -7.50 21.62 3.73
CA ALA A 174 -6.90 20.64 4.65
C ALA A 174 -6.83 21.14 6.10
N ARG A 175 -6.63 22.45 6.32
CA ARG A 175 -6.65 23.05 7.68
C ARG A 175 -8.07 23.08 8.27
N GLU A 176 -9.08 23.34 7.45
CA GLU A 176 -10.49 23.31 7.89
C GLU A 176 -10.88 21.89 8.33
N ILE A 177 -10.57 20.89 7.52
CA ILE A 177 -10.82 19.48 7.84
C ILE A 177 -10.03 19.03 9.08
N LEU A 178 -8.80 19.50 9.27
CA LEU A 178 -8.02 19.21 10.49
C LEU A 178 -8.68 19.81 11.74
N ALA A 179 -9.24 21.02 11.64
CA ALA A 179 -9.93 21.66 12.75
C ALA A 179 -11.23 20.89 13.12
N GLU A 180 -11.97 20.44 12.12
CA GLU A 180 -13.14 19.58 12.32
C GLU A 180 -12.78 18.25 12.98
N ALA A 181 -11.75 17.54 12.45
CA ALA A 181 -11.26 16.30 13.01
C ALA A 181 -10.87 16.48 14.50
N LYS A 182 -10.10 17.51 14.83
CA LYS A 182 -9.74 17.82 16.22
C LYS A 182 -10.95 18.04 17.12
N THR A 183 -11.99 18.66 16.61
CA THR A 183 -13.23 18.91 17.38
C THR A 183 -13.98 17.61 17.62
N ARG A 184 -14.08 16.75 16.62
CA ARG A 184 -14.76 15.43 16.73
C ARG A 184 -14.04 14.49 17.68
N PHE A 185 -12.72 14.45 17.65
CA PHE A 185 -11.90 13.55 18.48
C PHE A 185 -11.45 14.15 19.80
N ALA A 186 -11.73 15.42 20.09
CA ALA A 186 -11.41 16.04 21.39
C ALA A 186 -12.06 15.33 22.59
N ALA A 187 -13.14 14.58 22.37
CA ALA A 187 -13.82 13.78 23.39
C ALA A 187 -13.26 12.34 23.52
N GLN A 188 -12.28 11.94 22.71
CA GLN A 188 -11.67 10.61 22.70
C GLN A 188 -10.14 10.75 22.82
N PRO A 189 -9.59 11.00 24.02
CA PRO A 189 -8.16 11.28 24.20
C PRO A 189 -7.23 10.07 24.01
N GLU A 190 -7.75 8.89 23.71
CA GLU A 190 -6.99 7.63 23.54
C GLU A 190 -7.12 7.02 22.12
N ALA A 191 -7.38 7.80 21.10
CA ALA A 191 -7.42 7.34 19.71
C ALA A 191 -6.20 7.83 18.92
#